data_cff1c5efd6fcbb059fd673554d3ae2ca
#
_entry.id   cff1c5efd6fcbb059fd673554d3ae2ca
#
_cell.length_a   1.000
_cell.length_b   1.000
_cell.length_c   1.000
_cell.angle_alpha   90.00
_cell.angle_beta   90.00
_cell.angle_gamma   90.00
#
_symmetry.space_group_name_H-M   'P 1'
#
loop_
_entity.id
_entity.type
_entity.pdbx_description
1 polymer ?
#
loop_
_entity_poly.entity_id
_entity_poly.type
_entity_poly.pdbx_seq_one_letter_code
_entity_poly.pdbx_strand_id
1 'polypeptide(L)'
;MDRRNFLRTGGMAVLGSLAMPSLAMPGAVRGALGGADSKSAVAAAANHFGVTEADLKKVMAVALEKGGDYADLYFEHTFNNSVSLMDGKVNNCGSNIDFGMGVRVLSGDQSGYAYVEGVTLEEMLRAAR
;
A
#
# COMPACT_ATOMS: atom_id res chain seq x y z
N MET A 1 11.29 23.40 -15.05
CA MET A 1 10.50 22.80 -13.96
C MET A 1 11.50 22.28 -12.95
N ASP A 2 11.64 22.98 -11.84
CA ASP A 2 12.77 22.81 -10.92
C ASP A 2 12.56 21.58 -10.03
N ARG A 3 13.51 20.65 -10.02
CA ARG A 3 13.49 19.40 -9.23
C ARG A 3 13.30 19.65 -7.72
N ARG A 4 13.65 20.82 -7.24
CA ARG A 4 13.52 21.20 -5.83
C ARG A 4 12.06 21.46 -5.40
N ASN A 5 11.16 21.82 -6.31
CA ASN A 5 9.75 22.06 -5.99
C ASN A 5 8.90 20.78 -5.98
N PHE A 6 9.36 19.71 -6.65
CA PHE A 6 8.70 18.40 -6.59
C PHE A 6 8.87 17.71 -5.22
N LEU A 7 10.00 17.96 -4.56
CA LEU A 7 10.33 17.37 -3.25
C LEU A 7 9.70 18.10 -2.05
N ARG A 8 9.17 19.32 -2.26
CA ARG A 8 8.52 20.11 -1.17
C ARG A 8 7.03 19.85 -1.02
N THR A 9 6.41 19.26 -2.00
CA THR A 9 5.01 18.82 -1.90
C THR A 9 5.05 17.32 -1.67
N GLY A 10 4.98 16.88 -0.42
CA GLY A 10 5.01 15.48 -0.03
C GLY A 10 4.06 14.68 -0.91
N GLY A 11 4.61 14.07 -1.95
CA GLY A 11 3.88 13.20 -2.85
C GLY A 11 3.51 11.92 -2.09
N MET A 12 2.27 11.82 -1.66
CA MET A 12 1.70 10.61 -1.11
C MET A 12 1.50 9.63 -2.27
N ALA A 13 2.49 8.79 -2.53
CA ALA A 13 2.37 7.70 -3.48
C ALA A 13 1.76 6.49 -2.77
N VAL A 14 0.47 6.31 -2.96
CA VAL A 14 -0.21 5.04 -2.63
C VAL A 14 0.00 4.11 -3.82
N LEU A 15 0.98 3.25 -3.72
CA LEU A 15 1.16 2.14 -4.66
C LEU A 15 0.34 0.95 -4.17
N GLY A 16 -0.97 0.99 -4.44
CA GLY A 16 -1.80 -0.19 -4.30
C GLY A 16 -1.48 -1.17 -5.43
N SER A 17 -0.63 -2.15 -5.18
CA SER A 17 -0.51 -3.31 -6.06
C SER A 17 -1.71 -4.23 -5.81
N LEU A 18 -2.81 -3.99 -6.51
CA LEU A 18 -3.87 -4.96 -6.66
C LEU A 18 -3.37 -6.05 -7.62
N ALA A 19 -2.65 -7.03 -7.10
CA ALA A 19 -2.44 -8.29 -7.81
C ALA A 19 -3.76 -9.05 -7.81
N MET A 20 -4.61 -8.78 -8.80
CA MET A 20 -5.74 -9.65 -9.10
C MET A 20 -5.19 -10.95 -9.69
N PRO A 21 -5.61 -12.14 -9.20
CA PRO A 21 -5.35 -13.37 -9.91
C PRO A 21 -5.99 -13.25 -11.29
N SER A 22 -5.21 -13.49 -12.34
CA SER A 22 -5.70 -13.47 -13.71
C SER A 22 -6.63 -14.66 -13.95
N LEU A 23 -7.90 -14.52 -13.56
CA LEU A 23 -8.95 -15.29 -14.18
C LEU A 23 -9.16 -14.64 -15.54
N ALA A 24 -8.72 -15.31 -16.60
CA ALA A 24 -9.00 -14.92 -17.97
C ALA A 24 -10.51 -14.93 -18.18
N MET A 25 -11.17 -13.81 -17.97
CA MET A 25 -12.49 -13.54 -18.50
C MET A 25 -12.30 -12.94 -19.89
N PRO A 26 -12.82 -13.57 -20.94
CA PRO A 26 -12.85 -12.95 -22.26
C PRO A 26 -13.90 -11.84 -22.23
N GLY A 27 -13.50 -10.63 -22.37
CA GLY A 27 -14.38 -9.50 -22.57
C GLY A 27 -14.22 -8.40 -21.54
N ALA A 28 -13.43 -7.43 -21.93
CA ALA A 28 -13.56 -6.03 -21.57
C ALA A 28 -13.55 -5.68 -20.07
N VAL A 29 -12.46 -5.25 -19.55
CA VAL A 29 -12.34 -3.90 -18.99
C VAL A 29 -10.88 -3.46 -19.12
N ARG A 30 -10.41 -3.23 -20.32
CA ARG A 30 -9.35 -2.27 -20.60
C ARG A 30 -9.98 -0.88 -20.58
N GLY A 31 -10.63 -0.56 -19.48
CA GLY A 31 -11.28 0.70 -19.22
C GLY A 31 -10.58 1.39 -18.08
N ALA A 32 -9.88 2.46 -18.42
CA ALA A 32 -9.59 3.60 -17.53
C ALA A 32 -8.71 3.36 -16.31
N LEU A 33 -7.44 2.99 -16.53
CA LEU A 33 -6.38 3.53 -15.67
C LEU A 33 -5.83 4.86 -16.27
N GLY A 34 -6.65 5.52 -17.06
CA GLY A 34 -6.43 6.89 -17.53
C GLY A 34 -7.14 7.84 -16.60
N GLY A 35 -6.40 8.54 -15.70
CA GLY A 35 -6.88 9.76 -15.09
C GLY A 35 -7.83 9.64 -13.89
N ALA A 36 -7.76 8.59 -13.09
CA ALA A 36 -8.30 8.69 -11.74
C ALA A 36 -7.42 9.69 -10.99
N ASP A 37 -8.00 10.84 -10.63
CA ASP A 37 -7.30 11.84 -9.82
C ASP A 37 -6.67 11.12 -8.63
N SER A 38 -5.39 11.41 -8.36
CA SER A 38 -4.64 10.79 -7.25
C SER A 38 -5.39 10.87 -5.91
N LYS A 39 -6.20 11.90 -5.74
CA LYS A 39 -7.10 12.08 -4.59
C LYS A 39 -8.19 11.01 -4.52
N SER A 40 -8.77 10.62 -5.66
CA SER A 40 -9.79 9.57 -5.72
C SER A 40 -9.22 8.20 -5.38
N ALA A 41 -8.02 7.87 -5.86
CA ALA A 41 -7.34 6.63 -5.55
C ALA A 41 -6.95 6.53 -4.06
N VAL A 42 -6.46 7.63 -3.48
CA VAL A 42 -6.14 7.72 -2.04
C VAL A 42 -7.40 7.55 -1.20
N ALA A 43 -8.50 8.21 -1.55
CA ALA A 43 -9.76 8.08 -0.82
C ALA A 43 -10.33 6.66 -0.89
N ALA A 44 -10.26 6.01 -2.05
CA ALA A 44 -10.71 4.63 -2.22
C ALA A 44 -9.88 3.66 -1.39
N ALA A 45 -8.55 3.81 -1.39
CA ALA A 45 -7.64 3.01 -0.57
C ALA A 45 -7.89 3.24 0.92
N ALA A 46 -8.02 4.50 1.35
CA ALA A 46 -8.31 4.86 2.73
C ALA A 46 -9.63 4.22 3.23
N ASN A 47 -10.68 4.27 2.43
CA ASN A 47 -11.96 3.63 2.75
C ASN A 47 -11.84 2.11 2.85
N HIS A 48 -11.04 1.47 1.97
CA HIS A 48 -10.84 0.02 1.99
C HIS A 48 -10.16 -0.46 3.28
N PHE A 49 -9.18 0.30 3.76
CA PHE A 49 -8.43 -0.01 4.98
C PHE A 49 -9.05 0.61 6.24
N GLY A 50 -10.12 1.37 6.13
CA GLY A 50 -10.79 2.02 7.26
C GLY A 50 -9.97 3.16 7.90
N VAL A 51 -9.04 3.75 7.16
CA VAL A 51 -8.18 4.85 7.61
C VAL A 51 -8.65 6.18 7.02
N THR A 52 -8.40 7.27 7.71
CA THR A 52 -8.72 8.61 7.22
C THR A 52 -7.50 9.32 6.64
N GLU A 53 -7.72 10.27 5.74
CA GLU A 53 -6.62 11.12 5.22
C GLU A 53 -5.89 11.86 6.36
N ALA A 54 -6.60 12.23 7.42
CA ALA A 54 -6.02 12.86 8.60
C ALA A 54 -5.06 11.91 9.34
N ASP A 55 -5.40 10.62 9.43
CA ASP A 55 -4.55 9.61 10.06
C ASP A 55 -3.31 9.36 9.22
N LEU A 56 -3.45 9.26 7.90
CA LEU A 56 -2.31 9.12 6.98
C LEU A 56 -1.34 10.29 7.11
N LYS A 57 -1.84 11.54 7.18
CA LYS A 57 -1.02 12.73 7.39
C LYS A 57 -0.27 12.71 8.73
N LYS A 58 -0.92 12.24 9.81
CA LYS A 58 -0.26 12.09 11.11
C LYS A 58 0.86 11.06 11.07
N VAL A 59 0.63 9.91 10.45
CA VAL A 59 1.62 8.85 10.32
C VAL A 59 2.83 9.34 9.51
N MET A 60 2.59 10.03 8.39
CA MET A 60 3.64 10.64 7.58
C MET A 60 4.46 11.69 8.34
N ALA A 61 3.80 12.54 9.13
CA ALA A 61 4.47 13.54 9.95
C ALA A 61 5.41 12.90 10.98
N VAL A 62 4.95 11.83 11.65
CA VAL A 62 5.77 11.08 12.62
C VAL A 62 6.94 10.36 11.93
N ALA A 63 6.70 9.76 10.76
CA ALA A 63 7.76 9.11 9.99
C ALA A 63 8.90 10.06 9.60
N LEU A 64 8.59 11.33 9.32
CA LEU A 64 9.56 12.37 8.94
C LEU A 64 10.16 13.12 10.15
N GLU A 65 9.64 12.92 11.35
CA GLU A 65 10.04 13.70 12.55
C GLU A 65 11.54 13.60 12.86
N LYS A 66 12.16 12.47 12.55
CA LYS A 66 13.59 12.22 12.80
C LYS A 66 14.53 12.69 11.69
N GLY A 67 14.04 13.51 10.75
CA GLY A 67 14.86 14.14 9.71
C GLY A 67 14.89 13.41 8.38
N GLY A 68 13.85 12.65 8.07
CA GLY A 68 13.67 12.06 6.74
C GLY A 68 13.36 13.13 5.68
N ASP A 69 13.91 12.97 4.49
CA ASP A 69 13.66 13.84 3.33
C ASP A 69 12.38 13.46 2.58
N TYR A 70 12.02 12.17 2.66
CA TYR A 70 10.86 11.58 2.01
C TYR A 70 10.34 10.40 2.82
N ALA A 71 9.00 10.23 2.84
CA ALA A 71 8.37 9.04 3.36
C ALA A 71 7.23 8.59 2.44
N ASP A 72 7.01 7.29 2.35
CA ASP A 72 5.84 6.70 1.72
C ASP A 72 5.19 5.64 2.61
N LEU A 73 3.89 5.46 2.42
CA LEU A 73 3.10 4.43 3.08
C LEU A 73 2.62 3.44 2.04
N TYR A 74 2.85 2.16 2.31
CA TYR A 74 2.39 1.06 1.48
C TYR A 74 1.34 0.27 2.25
N PHE A 75 0.19 0.02 1.61
CA PHE A 75 -0.88 -0.79 2.17
C PHE A 75 -1.04 -2.05 1.32
N GLU A 76 -1.17 -3.18 1.98
CA GLU A 76 -1.36 -4.47 1.33
C GLU A 76 -2.58 -5.19 1.87
N HIS A 77 -3.40 -5.73 0.96
CA HIS A 77 -4.46 -6.64 1.27
C HIS A 77 -4.55 -7.68 0.14
N THR A 78 -3.89 -8.81 0.35
CA THR A 78 -3.76 -9.86 -0.64
C THR A 78 -4.38 -11.16 -0.12
N PHE A 79 -5.18 -11.81 -0.96
CA PHE A 79 -5.76 -13.13 -0.72
C PHE A 79 -5.11 -14.13 -1.65
N ASN A 80 -4.45 -15.12 -1.11
CA ASN A 80 -3.86 -16.22 -1.87
C ASN A 80 -4.58 -17.52 -1.52
N ASN A 81 -5.24 -18.11 -2.52
CA ASN A 81 -5.87 -19.43 -2.40
C ASN A 81 -5.18 -20.39 -3.36
N SER A 82 -4.76 -21.52 -2.86
CA SER A 82 -4.10 -22.55 -3.64
C SER A 82 -4.78 -23.90 -3.46
N VAL A 83 -4.93 -24.64 -4.55
CA VAL A 83 -5.39 -26.02 -4.54
C VAL A 83 -4.45 -26.81 -5.42
N SER A 84 -3.85 -27.87 -4.87
CA SER A 84 -3.03 -28.80 -5.64
C SER A 84 -3.74 -30.14 -5.80
N LEU A 85 -3.64 -30.70 -6.99
CA LEU A 85 -4.20 -32.02 -7.33
C LEU A 85 -3.05 -32.98 -7.64
N MET A 86 -3.20 -34.22 -7.18
CA MET A 86 -2.35 -35.37 -7.53
C MET A 86 -3.26 -36.53 -7.90
N ASP A 87 -3.05 -37.09 -9.08
CA ASP A 87 -3.85 -38.19 -9.63
C ASP A 87 -5.37 -37.92 -9.64
N GLY A 88 -5.76 -36.68 -9.98
CA GLY A 88 -7.16 -36.25 -10.04
C GLY A 88 -7.83 -36.05 -8.67
N LYS A 89 -7.09 -36.14 -7.58
CA LYS A 89 -7.57 -35.87 -6.22
C LYS A 89 -6.91 -34.64 -5.63
N VAL A 90 -7.66 -33.90 -4.83
CA VAL A 90 -7.09 -32.76 -4.07
C VAL A 90 -6.09 -33.30 -3.07
N ASN A 91 -4.83 -32.88 -3.21
CA ASN A 91 -3.72 -33.26 -2.34
C ASN A 91 -3.47 -32.19 -1.27
N ASN A 92 -3.61 -30.91 -1.61
CA ASN A 92 -3.41 -29.81 -0.68
C ASN A 92 -4.35 -28.63 -1.02
N CYS A 93 -4.81 -27.95 0.00
CA CYS A 93 -5.58 -26.73 -0.11
C CYS A 93 -5.03 -25.72 0.91
N GLY A 94 -4.66 -24.54 0.46
CA GLY A 94 -4.12 -23.48 1.29
C GLY A 94 -4.83 -22.15 1.04
N SER A 95 -4.99 -21.36 2.10
CA SER A 95 -5.46 -19.98 2.03
C SER A 95 -4.55 -19.13 2.90
N ASN A 96 -4.09 -18.02 2.36
CA ASN A 96 -3.29 -17.01 3.07
C ASN A 96 -3.84 -15.62 2.79
N ILE A 97 -3.84 -14.77 3.82
CA ILE A 97 -4.24 -13.36 3.73
C ILE A 97 -3.08 -12.54 4.25
N ASP A 98 -2.56 -11.67 3.39
CA ASP A 98 -1.57 -10.67 3.77
C ASP A 98 -2.29 -9.32 3.88
N PHE A 99 -2.29 -8.76 5.09
CA PHE A 99 -2.98 -7.51 5.40
C PHE A 99 -2.10 -6.66 6.31
N GLY A 100 -1.85 -5.42 5.90
CA GLY A 100 -1.03 -4.55 6.73
C GLY A 100 -0.59 -3.26 6.04
N MET A 101 0.31 -2.55 6.71
CA MET A 101 0.89 -1.31 6.24
C MET A 101 2.40 -1.31 6.47
N GLY A 102 3.14 -0.92 5.43
CA GLY A 102 4.55 -0.60 5.52
C GLY A 102 4.79 0.90 5.45
N VAL A 103 5.79 1.37 6.17
CA VAL A 103 6.32 2.73 6.07
C VAL A 103 7.77 2.68 5.65
N ARG A 104 8.12 3.50 4.67
CA ARG A 104 9.49 3.68 4.23
C ARG A 104 9.87 5.15 4.36
N VAL A 105 11.06 5.41 4.89
CA VAL A 105 11.63 6.75 5.03
C VAL A 105 12.98 6.78 4.35
N LEU A 106 13.25 7.84 3.62
CA LEU A 106 14.54 8.12 2.99
C LEU A 106 15.17 9.34 3.66
N SER A 107 16.46 9.28 3.91
CA SER A 107 17.28 10.39 4.40
C SER A 107 18.64 10.35 3.72
N GLY A 108 18.84 11.23 2.72
CA GLY A 108 19.99 11.17 1.82
C GLY A 108 20.09 9.81 1.13
N ASP A 109 21.20 9.10 1.33
CA ASP A 109 21.44 7.76 0.76
C ASP A 109 20.96 6.62 1.67
N GLN A 110 20.35 6.92 2.80
CA GLN A 110 19.85 5.93 3.75
C GLN A 110 18.34 5.71 3.59
N SER A 111 17.91 4.47 3.82
CA SER A 111 16.50 4.12 3.87
C SER A 111 16.16 3.31 5.12
N GLY A 112 15.07 3.67 5.78
CA GLY A 112 14.46 2.89 6.85
C GLY A 112 13.12 2.32 6.39
N TYR A 113 12.80 1.12 6.84
CA TYR A 113 11.54 0.46 6.55
C TYR A 113 11.00 -0.22 7.81
N ALA A 114 9.70 -0.08 8.06
CA ALA A 114 8.98 -0.83 9.07
C ALA A 114 7.63 -1.30 8.54
N TYR A 115 7.13 -2.41 9.10
CA TYR A 115 5.88 -3.04 8.69
C TYR A 115 5.04 -3.42 9.91
N VAL A 116 3.72 -3.35 9.76
CA VAL A 116 2.73 -3.83 10.75
C VAL A 116 1.59 -4.56 10.04
N GLU A 117 1.10 -5.63 10.65
CA GLU A 117 -0.02 -6.42 10.13
C GLU A 117 -1.39 -5.77 10.40
N GLY A 118 -1.45 -4.75 11.24
CA GLY A 118 -2.65 -3.97 11.51
C GLY A 118 -2.62 -2.61 10.85
N VAL A 119 -3.80 -2.02 10.65
CA VAL A 119 -3.96 -0.67 10.07
C VAL A 119 -4.72 0.27 11.00
N THR A 120 -4.70 0.01 12.30
CA THR A 120 -5.18 0.98 13.29
C THR A 120 -4.19 2.16 13.38
N LEU A 121 -4.68 3.34 13.72
CA LEU A 121 -3.83 4.53 13.84
C LEU A 121 -2.67 4.30 14.83
N GLU A 122 -2.90 3.58 15.93
CA GLU A 122 -1.90 3.28 16.93
C GLU A 122 -0.76 2.40 16.35
N GLU A 123 -1.12 1.34 15.64
CA GLU A 123 -0.16 0.43 14.99
C GLU A 123 0.65 1.14 13.91
N MET A 124 -0.01 1.93 13.08
CA MET A 124 0.64 2.74 12.05
C MET A 124 1.63 3.75 12.66
N LEU A 125 1.26 4.45 13.74
CA LEU A 125 2.15 5.36 14.45
C LEU A 125 3.32 4.65 15.12
N ARG A 126 3.12 3.41 15.59
CA ARG A 126 4.20 2.59 16.14
C ARG A 126 5.23 2.21 15.06
N ALA A 127 4.78 1.86 13.86
CA ALA A 127 5.67 1.57 12.74
C ALA A 127 6.43 2.80 12.25
N ALA A 128 5.83 3.99 12.35
CA ALA A 128 6.42 5.24 11.89
C ALA A 128 7.47 5.85 12.83
N ARG A 129 7.63 5.35 14.06
CA ARG A 129 8.59 5.83 15.07
C ARG A 129 9.96 5.15 14.99
#